data_bd9d9d062cde4454bf7cb6f5016ec215
#
_entry.id   bd9d9d062cde4454bf7cb6f5016ec215
#
_cell.length_a   1.000
_cell.length_b   1.000
_cell.length_c   1.000
_cell.angle_alpha   90.00
_cell.angle_beta   90.00
_cell.angle_gamma   90.00
#
_symmetry.space_group_name_H-M   'P 1'
#
loop_
_entity.id
_entity.type
_entity.pdbx_description
1 polymer ?
#
loop_
_entity_poly.entity_id
_entity_poly.type
_entity_poly.pdbx_seq_one_letter_code
_entity_poly.pdbx_strand_id
1 'polypeptide(L)'
;MCSSDLVYSALYFGFQTHYHAVNEEVTDTLEVGWWFHPKGKTPKYSAEYTSVGISRARESLQIPPNTITQHQGTTVLQAPAILHNFQPHMHYRGRVQTLEAIYPDGRREVINQVSRYTNTWHINYIYDPDYAPVFPKGTVLLVTSIHDNTAANKNNPDPRQWVSGGARTVDEMAHLNEQVIYITEQDYKQITEERRKRTSTATQQP
;
A
#
# COMPACT_ATOMS: atom_id res chain seq x y z
N MET A 1 1.71 -7.08 10.52
CA MET A 1 0.47 -6.98 9.73
C MET A 1 -0.70 -7.12 10.67
N CYS A 2 -1.44 -6.03 10.94
CA CYS A 2 -2.73 -6.14 11.63
C CYS A 2 -3.78 -6.34 10.55
N SER A 3 -4.17 -7.57 10.27
CA SER A 3 -5.36 -7.85 9.47
C SER A 3 -6.56 -7.77 10.41
N SER A 4 -7.50 -6.90 10.10
CA SER A 4 -8.81 -6.84 10.76
C SER A 4 -9.83 -7.73 10.07
N ASP A 5 -9.38 -8.66 9.23
CA ASP A 5 -10.25 -9.56 8.50
C ASP A 5 -11.00 -10.49 9.47
N LEU A 6 -12.27 -10.70 9.18
CA LEU A 6 -13.08 -11.66 9.94
C LEU A 6 -12.60 -13.07 9.64
N VAL A 7 -12.14 -13.78 10.67
CA VAL A 7 -11.71 -15.16 10.57
C VAL A 7 -12.85 -16.08 11.00
N TYR A 8 -13.27 -16.95 10.08
CA TYR A 8 -14.30 -17.96 10.35
C TYR A 8 -13.65 -19.29 10.73
N SER A 9 -14.30 -20.08 11.55
CA SER A 9 -13.78 -21.33 12.14
C SER A 9 -13.44 -22.45 11.15
N ALA A 10 -13.64 -22.24 9.84
CA ALA A 10 -13.37 -23.23 8.78
C ALA A 10 -12.35 -22.74 7.73
N LEU A 11 -11.56 -21.71 8.04
CA LEU A 11 -10.57 -21.18 7.10
C LEU A 11 -9.20 -21.84 7.27
N TYR A 12 -8.54 -22.08 6.14
CA TYR A 12 -7.13 -22.45 6.11
C TYR A 12 -6.28 -21.19 5.98
N PHE A 13 -5.15 -21.16 6.69
CA PHE A 13 -4.18 -20.10 6.57
C PHE A 13 -3.04 -20.56 5.67
N GLY A 14 -2.75 -19.79 4.63
CA GLY A 14 -1.57 -19.95 3.79
C GLY A 14 -0.50 -18.95 4.19
N PHE A 15 0.73 -19.42 4.40
CA PHE A 15 1.87 -18.56 4.69
C PHE A 15 2.80 -18.56 3.47
N GLN A 16 3.21 -17.37 3.05
CA GLN A 16 4.25 -17.19 2.05
C GLN A 16 5.44 -16.52 2.72
N THR A 17 6.52 -17.29 2.90
CA THR A 17 7.77 -16.79 3.47
C THR A 17 8.77 -16.50 2.36
N HIS A 18 9.52 -15.41 2.50
CA HIS A 18 10.55 -14.99 1.57
C HIS A 18 11.90 -15.05 2.28
N TYR A 19 12.80 -15.88 1.77
CA TYR A 19 14.15 -16.02 2.31
C TYR A 19 15.19 -15.49 1.33
N HIS A 20 16.26 -14.94 1.88
CA HIS A 20 17.47 -14.60 1.15
C HIS A 20 18.58 -15.58 1.57
N ALA A 21 19.18 -16.27 0.61
CA ALA A 21 20.25 -17.21 0.87
C ALA A 21 21.50 -16.47 1.40
N VAL A 22 22.09 -16.99 2.49
CA VAL A 22 23.27 -16.42 3.15
C VAL A 22 24.51 -17.32 3.05
N ASN A 23 24.47 -18.31 2.14
CA ASN A 23 25.51 -19.30 1.86
C ASN A 23 25.87 -20.24 3.02
N GLU A 24 24.98 -20.37 3.99
CA GLU A 24 25.06 -21.31 5.10
C GLU A 24 23.67 -21.86 5.45
N GLU A 25 23.63 -23.02 6.09
CA GLU A 25 22.40 -23.60 6.60
C GLU A 25 21.94 -22.82 7.84
N VAL A 26 20.71 -22.31 7.81
CA VAL A 26 20.11 -21.61 8.93
C VAL A 26 18.77 -22.25 9.29
N THR A 27 18.43 -22.23 10.57
CA THR A 27 17.11 -22.63 11.07
C THR A 27 16.34 -21.37 11.47
N ASP A 28 15.11 -21.27 10.99
CA ASP A 28 14.21 -20.16 11.34
C ASP A 28 12.91 -20.70 11.95
N THR A 29 12.25 -19.87 12.74
CA THR A 29 10.97 -20.18 13.37
C THR A 29 9.98 -19.05 13.13
N LEU A 30 8.87 -19.35 12.45
CA LEU A 30 7.78 -18.42 12.25
C LEU A 30 6.75 -18.57 13.37
N GLU A 31 6.50 -17.48 14.08
CA GLU A 31 5.43 -17.40 15.07
C GLU A 31 4.36 -16.42 14.62
N VAL A 32 3.08 -16.80 14.73
CA VAL A 32 1.93 -15.97 14.35
C VAL A 32 1.00 -15.83 15.55
N GLY A 33 0.83 -14.60 16.02
CA GLY A 33 -0.11 -14.25 17.08
C GLY A 33 -1.47 -13.80 16.52
N TRP A 34 -2.55 -14.31 17.08
CA TRP A 34 -3.92 -13.97 16.72
C TRP A 34 -4.63 -13.28 17.87
N TRP A 35 -5.21 -12.12 17.61
CA TRP A 35 -6.09 -11.41 18.55
C TRP A 35 -7.50 -11.38 18.00
N PHE A 36 -8.42 -11.95 18.73
CA PHE A 36 -9.83 -12.02 18.33
C PHE A 36 -10.67 -11.00 19.09
N HIS A 37 -11.70 -10.51 18.43
CA HIS A 37 -12.72 -9.76 19.11
C HIS A 37 -13.40 -10.61 20.18
N PRO A 38 -13.86 -10.03 21.31
CA PRO A 38 -14.62 -10.75 22.30
C PRO A 38 -15.84 -11.42 21.67
N LYS A 39 -16.21 -12.62 22.17
CA LYS A 39 -17.38 -13.36 21.68
C LYS A 39 -18.63 -12.47 21.65
N GLY A 40 -19.33 -12.45 20.52
CA GLY A 40 -20.53 -11.62 20.32
C GLY A 40 -20.25 -10.16 20.02
N LYS A 41 -18.98 -9.73 19.89
CA LYS A 41 -18.58 -8.40 19.45
C LYS A 41 -18.11 -8.46 18.00
N THR A 42 -18.97 -8.06 17.08
CA THR A 42 -18.58 -7.90 15.66
C THR A 42 -18.27 -6.42 15.41
N PRO A 43 -17.13 -6.08 14.79
CA PRO A 43 -16.85 -4.71 14.41
C PRO A 43 -17.87 -4.23 13.38
N LYS A 44 -18.19 -2.94 13.40
CA LYS A 44 -19.13 -2.32 12.45
C LYS A 44 -18.60 -2.43 11.00
N TYR A 45 -17.31 -2.32 10.84
CA TYR A 45 -16.59 -2.38 9.58
C TYR A 45 -15.38 -3.30 9.69
N SER A 46 -15.00 -3.89 8.57
CA SER A 46 -13.73 -4.60 8.41
C SER A 46 -12.84 -3.90 7.39
N ALA A 47 -11.54 -4.03 7.56
CA ALA A 47 -10.61 -3.60 6.52
C ALA A 47 -10.56 -4.64 5.41
N GLU A 48 -10.56 -4.16 4.17
CA GLU A 48 -10.40 -4.99 2.99
C GLU A 48 -9.02 -4.74 2.37
N TYR A 49 -8.32 -5.81 2.04
CA TYR A 49 -7.04 -5.69 1.34
C TYR A 49 -7.28 -5.24 -0.10
N THR A 50 -6.59 -4.18 -0.49
CA THR A 50 -6.60 -3.65 -1.84
C THR A 50 -5.16 -3.47 -2.32
N SER A 51 -4.84 -4.02 -3.48
CA SER A 51 -3.56 -3.76 -4.14
C SER A 51 -3.78 -2.70 -5.22
N VAL A 52 -3.26 -1.51 -4.99
CA VAL A 52 -3.28 -0.41 -5.97
C VAL A 52 -1.95 -0.39 -6.70
N GLY A 53 -1.97 -0.30 -8.03
CA GLY A 53 -0.75 -0.24 -8.81
C GLY A 53 -0.83 -1.04 -10.10
N ILE A 54 0.35 -1.37 -10.63
CA ILE A 54 0.44 -2.13 -11.87
C ILE A 54 0.18 -3.60 -11.57
N SER A 55 -0.64 -4.22 -12.42
CA SER A 55 -0.94 -5.64 -12.36
C SER A 55 0.32 -6.50 -12.17
N ARG A 56 0.20 -7.58 -11.41
CA ARG A 56 1.26 -8.59 -11.25
C ARG A 56 1.59 -9.35 -12.55
N ALA A 57 0.88 -9.09 -13.65
CA ALA A 57 1.19 -9.69 -14.93
C ALA A 57 2.56 -9.20 -15.42
N ARG A 58 3.40 -10.15 -15.85
CA ARG A 58 4.77 -9.87 -16.33
C ARG A 58 4.83 -8.80 -17.41
N GLU A 59 3.81 -8.76 -18.26
CA GLU A 59 3.75 -7.87 -19.41
C GLU A 59 3.42 -6.42 -19.02
N SER A 60 2.87 -6.18 -17.84
CA SER A 60 2.42 -4.86 -17.42
C SER A 60 3.54 -3.97 -16.85
N LEU A 61 4.66 -4.55 -16.44
CA LEU A 61 5.81 -3.83 -15.91
C LEU A 61 7.05 -4.17 -16.76
N GLN A 62 7.51 -3.20 -17.54
CA GLN A 62 8.64 -3.35 -18.45
C GLN A 62 9.66 -2.24 -18.20
N ILE A 63 10.86 -2.60 -17.79
CA ILE A 63 11.94 -1.65 -17.45
C ILE A 63 13.13 -1.95 -18.37
N PRO A 64 13.37 -1.11 -19.39
CA PRO A 64 14.49 -1.29 -20.32
C PRO A 64 15.86 -1.13 -19.64
N PRO A 65 16.93 -1.66 -20.26
CA PRO A 65 18.30 -1.46 -19.79
C PRO A 65 18.68 0.01 -19.70
N ASN A 66 19.47 0.36 -18.68
CA ASN A 66 20.06 1.69 -18.49
C ASN A 66 19.06 2.86 -18.54
N THR A 67 17.82 2.64 -18.07
CA THR A 67 16.78 3.66 -18.07
C THR A 67 16.22 3.90 -16.66
N ILE A 68 15.65 5.09 -16.50
CA ILE A 68 14.71 5.40 -15.40
C ILE A 68 13.32 5.41 -16.01
N THR A 69 12.41 4.64 -15.43
CA THR A 69 11.03 4.51 -15.92
C THR A 69 10.00 4.91 -14.86
N GLN A 70 8.87 5.42 -15.31
CA GLN A 70 7.70 5.70 -14.48
C GLN A 70 6.56 4.77 -14.90
N HIS A 71 5.92 4.19 -13.91
CA HIS A 71 4.75 3.31 -14.09
C HIS A 71 3.62 3.77 -13.20
N GLN A 72 2.39 3.65 -13.67
CA GLN A 72 1.21 4.08 -12.94
C GLN A 72 0.13 3.00 -12.95
N GLY A 73 -0.59 2.89 -11.84
CA GLY A 73 -1.76 2.05 -11.71
C GLY A 73 -2.83 2.73 -10.89
N THR A 74 -4.09 2.36 -11.11
CA THR A 74 -5.24 3.01 -10.47
C THR A 74 -6.23 2.00 -9.91
N THR A 75 -6.94 2.42 -8.87
CA THR A 75 -8.11 1.72 -8.33
C THR A 75 -9.19 2.75 -8.01
N VAL A 76 -10.44 2.45 -8.37
CA VAL A 76 -11.60 3.32 -8.08
C VAL A 76 -12.33 2.81 -6.86
N LEU A 77 -12.51 3.66 -5.86
CA LEU A 77 -13.25 3.34 -4.65
C LEU A 77 -14.75 3.25 -4.93
N GLN A 78 -15.34 2.07 -4.66
CA GLN A 78 -16.74 1.78 -4.98
C GLN A 78 -17.74 2.31 -3.95
N ALA A 79 -17.27 2.69 -2.78
CA ALA A 79 -18.02 3.33 -1.71
C ALA A 79 -17.11 4.33 -0.99
N PRO A 80 -17.62 5.20 -0.08
CA PRO A 80 -16.75 5.99 0.77
C PRO A 80 -15.85 5.09 1.59
N ALA A 81 -14.59 5.51 1.79
CA ALA A 81 -13.58 4.67 2.43
C ALA A 81 -12.62 5.45 3.31
N ILE A 82 -12.11 4.77 4.35
CA ILE A 82 -10.98 5.21 5.16
C ILE A 82 -9.76 4.40 4.71
N LEU A 83 -8.66 5.07 4.43
CA LEU A 83 -7.38 4.41 4.17
C LEU A 83 -6.71 4.07 5.49
N HIS A 84 -6.47 2.78 5.74
CA HIS A 84 -5.88 2.34 7.00
C HIS A 84 -4.36 2.45 7.01
N ASN A 85 -3.71 2.15 5.89
CA ASN A 85 -2.25 2.12 5.80
C ASN A 85 -1.73 2.55 4.42
N PHE A 86 -0.42 2.74 4.35
CA PHE A 86 0.36 2.95 3.14
C PHE A 86 1.57 2.02 3.21
N GLN A 87 1.61 0.97 2.37
CA GLN A 87 2.72 0.02 2.32
C GLN A 87 3.26 -0.07 0.89
N PRO A 88 4.27 0.75 0.54
CA PRO A 88 4.89 0.73 -0.77
C PRO A 88 5.66 -0.58 -1.00
N HIS A 89 5.54 -1.12 -2.22
CA HIS A 89 6.22 -2.35 -2.59
C HIS A 89 6.80 -2.31 -4.00
N MET A 90 8.12 -2.35 -4.05
CA MET A 90 8.96 -2.49 -5.23
C MET A 90 10.16 -3.39 -4.87
N HIS A 91 11.01 -3.71 -5.84
CA HIS A 91 12.24 -4.47 -5.60
C HIS A 91 13.51 -3.60 -5.72
N TYR A 92 14.61 -4.15 -6.23
CA TYR A 92 15.94 -3.49 -6.24
C TYR A 92 16.00 -2.17 -7.01
N ARG A 93 15.16 -2.00 -8.03
CA ARG A 93 15.19 -0.81 -8.89
C ARG A 93 14.22 0.26 -8.44
N GLY A 94 13.36 -0.03 -7.46
CA GLY A 94 12.42 0.94 -6.90
C GLY A 94 13.14 2.14 -6.26
N ARG A 95 12.67 3.36 -6.56
CA ARG A 95 13.24 4.62 -6.03
C ARG A 95 12.22 5.51 -5.37
N VAL A 96 11.05 5.66 -5.99
CA VAL A 96 9.98 6.51 -5.51
C VAL A 96 8.65 5.80 -5.69
N GLN A 97 7.80 5.88 -4.69
CA GLN A 97 6.41 5.50 -4.85
C GLN A 97 5.51 6.54 -4.20
N THR A 98 4.53 7.01 -4.97
CA THR A 98 3.59 8.05 -4.57
C THR A 98 2.18 7.52 -4.67
N LEU A 99 1.37 7.79 -3.65
CA LEU A 99 -0.08 7.60 -3.68
C LEU A 99 -0.75 8.96 -3.80
N GLU A 100 -1.61 9.10 -4.81
CA GLU A 100 -2.44 10.27 -5.01
C GLU A 100 -3.92 9.88 -5.01
N ALA A 101 -4.77 10.78 -4.53
CA ALA A 101 -6.22 10.69 -4.68
C ALA A 101 -6.69 11.69 -5.73
N ILE A 102 -7.50 11.22 -6.67
CA ILE A 102 -8.24 12.06 -7.62
C ILE A 102 -9.71 11.96 -7.22
N TYR A 103 -10.23 13.06 -6.70
CA TYR A 103 -11.58 13.13 -6.18
C TYR A 103 -12.62 13.25 -7.32
N PRO A 104 -13.90 12.91 -7.06
CA PRO A 104 -14.96 13.03 -8.08
C PRO A 104 -15.17 14.46 -8.63
N ASP A 105 -14.77 15.48 -7.88
CA ASP A 105 -14.81 16.89 -8.31
C ASP A 105 -13.60 17.32 -9.17
N GLY A 106 -12.67 16.39 -9.44
CA GLY A 106 -11.44 16.63 -10.20
C GLY A 106 -10.27 17.15 -9.36
N ARG A 107 -10.45 17.43 -8.08
CA ARG A 107 -9.37 17.80 -7.18
C ARG A 107 -8.39 16.64 -7.06
N ARG A 108 -7.10 16.96 -7.00
CA ARG A 108 -6.01 15.97 -6.87
C ARG A 108 -5.15 16.29 -5.66
N GLU A 109 -4.78 15.27 -4.92
CA GLU A 109 -4.02 15.40 -3.68
C GLU A 109 -3.02 14.26 -3.53
N VAL A 110 -1.77 14.60 -3.18
CA VAL A 110 -0.77 13.61 -2.79
C VAL A 110 -1.09 13.18 -1.36
N ILE A 111 -1.40 11.90 -1.18
CA ILE A 111 -1.73 11.33 0.11
C ILE A 111 -0.47 10.92 0.86
N ASN A 112 0.45 10.24 0.18
CA ASN A 112 1.73 9.85 0.76
C ASN A 112 2.78 9.59 -0.32
N GLN A 113 4.07 9.66 0.09
CA GLN A 113 5.19 9.39 -0.82
C GLN A 113 6.39 8.84 -0.05
N VAL A 114 7.02 7.82 -0.60
CA VAL A 114 8.37 7.41 -0.26
C VAL A 114 9.30 7.82 -1.41
N SER A 115 10.22 8.76 -1.15
CA SER A 115 11.12 9.34 -2.17
C SER A 115 12.52 8.70 -2.21
N ARG A 116 12.82 7.84 -1.23
CA ARG A 116 14.07 7.08 -1.13
C ARG A 116 13.77 5.64 -0.75
N TYR A 117 13.01 4.97 -1.64
CA TYR A 117 12.67 3.59 -1.42
C TYR A 117 13.91 2.69 -1.44
N THR A 118 13.93 1.69 -0.57
CA THR A 118 14.86 0.56 -0.61
C THR A 118 14.09 -0.73 -0.27
N ASN A 119 14.36 -1.80 -1.00
CA ASN A 119 13.70 -3.09 -0.79
C ASN A 119 14.03 -3.76 0.55
N THR A 120 15.08 -3.31 1.25
CA THR A 120 15.43 -3.78 2.59
C THR A 120 14.64 -3.08 3.70
N TRP A 121 13.83 -2.08 3.36
CA TRP A 121 13.04 -1.28 4.29
C TRP A 121 11.56 -1.30 3.91
N HIS A 122 10.94 -2.48 4.01
CA HIS A 122 9.52 -2.68 3.76
C HIS A 122 8.69 -2.26 4.97
N ILE A 123 8.34 -0.99 5.04
CA ILE A 123 7.51 -0.47 6.14
C ILE A 123 6.05 -0.40 5.74
N ASN A 124 5.20 -0.84 6.64
CA ASN A 124 3.77 -0.56 6.63
C ASN A 124 3.49 0.66 7.51
N TYR A 125 3.19 1.79 6.89
CA TYR A 125 2.82 3.04 7.57
C TYR A 125 1.33 2.99 7.89
N ILE A 126 1.00 2.70 9.14
CA ILE A 126 -0.39 2.66 9.63
C ILE A 126 -0.79 4.06 10.03
N TYR A 127 -1.90 4.56 9.51
CA TYR A 127 -2.43 5.86 9.88
C TYR A 127 -3.09 5.81 11.27
N ASP A 128 -2.89 6.86 12.04
CA ASP A 128 -3.68 7.10 13.24
C ASP A 128 -5.16 7.24 12.83
N PRO A 129 -6.10 6.56 13.50
CA PRO A 129 -7.51 6.59 13.15
C PRO A 129 -8.13 8.00 13.05
N ASP A 130 -7.63 8.94 13.85
CA ASP A 130 -8.10 10.32 13.83
C ASP A 130 -7.65 11.12 12.61
N TYR A 131 -6.54 10.71 11.98
CA TYR A 131 -5.91 11.39 10.84
C TYR A 131 -5.90 10.56 9.55
N ALA A 132 -6.38 9.33 9.60
CA ALA A 132 -6.43 8.45 8.43
C ALA A 132 -7.18 9.13 7.26
N PRO A 133 -6.68 9.11 6.03
CA PRO A 133 -7.36 9.71 4.90
C PRO A 133 -8.75 9.12 4.69
N VAL A 134 -9.74 9.99 4.43
CA VAL A 134 -11.14 9.60 4.20
C VAL A 134 -11.57 10.11 2.84
N PHE A 135 -12.09 9.21 2.02
CA PHE A 135 -12.44 9.48 0.64
C PHE A 135 -13.93 9.27 0.36
N PRO A 136 -14.56 10.11 -0.48
CA PRO A 136 -15.89 9.85 -1.00
C PRO A 136 -15.86 8.71 -2.02
N LYS A 137 -17.01 8.11 -2.25
CA LYS A 137 -17.23 7.17 -3.36
C LYS A 137 -16.78 7.78 -4.69
N GLY A 138 -16.17 6.96 -5.55
CA GLY A 138 -15.70 7.38 -6.88
C GLY A 138 -14.32 8.03 -6.87
N THR A 139 -13.66 8.19 -5.72
CA THR A 139 -12.25 8.62 -5.67
C THR A 139 -11.39 7.59 -6.36
N VAL A 140 -10.50 8.05 -7.23
CA VAL A 140 -9.48 7.23 -7.88
C VAL A 140 -8.20 7.32 -7.06
N LEU A 141 -7.72 6.19 -6.56
CA LEU A 141 -6.38 6.06 -5.99
C LEU A 141 -5.40 5.80 -7.14
N LEU A 142 -4.42 6.66 -7.29
CA LEU A 142 -3.38 6.58 -8.33
C LEU A 142 -2.04 6.32 -7.66
N VAL A 143 -1.39 5.23 -8.01
CA VAL A 143 -0.02 4.94 -7.62
C VAL A 143 0.93 5.23 -8.76
N THR A 144 1.97 6.01 -8.47
CA THR A 144 3.08 6.27 -9.37
C THR A 144 4.35 5.65 -8.78
N SER A 145 5.00 4.76 -9.54
CA SER A 145 6.24 4.09 -9.17
C SER A 145 7.36 4.47 -10.13
N ILE A 146 8.52 4.86 -9.59
CA ILE A 146 9.72 5.18 -10.36
C ILE A 146 10.77 4.10 -10.10
N HIS A 147 11.26 3.51 -11.19
CA HIS A 147 12.33 2.51 -11.19
C HIS A 147 13.59 3.05 -11.87
N ASP A 148 14.73 2.81 -11.26
CA ASP A 148 16.05 3.18 -11.77
C ASP A 148 16.84 1.91 -12.11
N ASN A 149 16.86 1.55 -13.41
CA ASN A 149 17.63 0.43 -13.95
C ASN A 149 19.01 0.90 -14.50
N THR A 150 19.56 1.99 -14.00
CA THR A 150 20.87 2.49 -14.42
C THR A 150 22.00 2.00 -13.51
N ALA A 151 23.25 2.18 -13.95
CA ALA A 151 24.44 1.89 -13.15
C ALA A 151 24.60 2.84 -11.94
N ALA A 152 23.87 3.96 -11.88
CA ALA A 152 23.85 4.87 -10.74
C ALA A 152 23.11 4.28 -9.53
N ASN A 153 22.16 3.37 -9.78
CA ASN A 153 21.48 2.63 -8.72
C ASN A 153 22.37 1.51 -8.19
N LYS A 154 22.96 1.68 -7.01
CA LYS A 154 23.87 0.72 -6.39
C LYS A 154 23.22 -0.60 -5.96
N ASN A 155 21.88 -0.62 -5.84
CA ASN A 155 21.11 -1.83 -5.52
C ASN A 155 20.75 -2.65 -6.78
N ASN A 156 20.97 -2.09 -7.99
CA ASN A 156 20.64 -2.75 -9.24
C ASN A 156 21.66 -3.87 -9.54
N PRO A 157 21.23 -5.14 -9.68
CA PRO A 157 22.16 -6.26 -9.91
C PRO A 157 22.87 -6.17 -11.27
N ASP A 158 22.16 -5.77 -12.32
CA ASP A 158 22.70 -5.59 -13.66
C ASP A 158 21.87 -4.58 -14.48
N PRO A 159 22.41 -3.39 -14.75
CA PRO A 159 21.70 -2.35 -15.50
C PRO A 159 21.54 -2.66 -16.99
N ARG A 160 22.23 -3.68 -17.52
CA ARG A 160 22.16 -4.09 -18.93
C ARG A 160 20.97 -5.01 -19.21
N GLN A 161 20.32 -5.53 -18.17
CA GLN A 161 19.20 -6.44 -18.31
C GLN A 161 17.89 -5.68 -18.51
N TRP A 162 17.05 -6.20 -19.40
CA TRP A 162 15.65 -5.87 -19.45
C TRP A 162 14.94 -6.55 -18.27
N VAL A 163 14.13 -5.81 -17.53
CA VAL A 163 13.46 -6.33 -16.33
C VAL A 163 11.96 -6.25 -16.49
N SER A 164 11.29 -7.36 -16.22
CA SER A 164 9.82 -7.46 -16.22
C SER A 164 9.26 -7.67 -14.82
N GLY A 165 7.94 -7.60 -14.70
CA GLY A 165 7.22 -7.93 -13.46
C GLY A 165 7.45 -9.38 -13.04
N GLY A 166 7.63 -9.63 -11.72
CA GLY A 166 7.80 -10.96 -11.17
C GLY A 166 8.00 -10.97 -9.67
N ALA A 167 7.95 -12.17 -9.08
CA ALA A 167 7.98 -12.36 -7.64
C ALA A 167 9.40 -12.40 -7.03
N ARG A 168 10.44 -12.68 -7.85
CA ARG A 168 11.83 -12.71 -7.36
C ARG A 168 12.34 -11.29 -7.15
N THR A 169 13.20 -11.07 -6.17
CA THR A 169 13.76 -9.73 -5.89
C THR A 169 14.54 -9.14 -7.06
N VAL A 170 15.06 -9.99 -7.96
CA VAL A 170 15.75 -9.58 -9.22
C VAL A 170 14.76 -9.18 -10.33
N ASP A 171 13.52 -9.64 -10.28
CA ASP A 171 12.41 -9.11 -11.07
C ASP A 171 11.92 -7.80 -10.44
N GLU A 172 10.81 -7.22 -10.88
CA GLU A 172 10.26 -6.01 -10.25
C GLU A 172 8.77 -6.12 -9.95
N MET A 173 8.36 -5.28 -8.98
CA MET A 173 6.97 -5.02 -8.64
C MET A 173 6.73 -3.51 -8.55
N ALA A 174 5.47 -3.10 -8.69
CA ALA A 174 5.06 -1.70 -8.65
C ALA A 174 3.63 -1.57 -8.11
N HIS A 175 3.45 -1.89 -6.83
CA HIS A 175 2.13 -1.79 -6.20
C HIS A 175 2.22 -1.34 -4.75
N LEU A 176 1.10 -0.83 -4.25
CA LEU A 176 0.86 -0.58 -2.84
C LEU A 176 -0.02 -1.70 -2.28
N ASN A 177 0.35 -2.19 -1.12
CA ASN A 177 -0.49 -3.07 -0.32
C ASN A 177 -1.24 -2.21 0.70
N GLU A 178 -2.52 -2.02 0.46
CA GLU A 178 -3.34 -1.15 1.27
C GLU A 178 -4.51 -1.91 1.88
N GLN A 179 -4.94 -1.43 3.01
CA GLN A 179 -6.20 -1.82 3.61
C GLN A 179 -7.13 -0.60 3.58
N VAL A 180 -8.29 -0.78 2.99
CA VAL A 180 -9.35 0.20 2.98
C VAL A 180 -10.52 -0.29 3.83
N ILE A 181 -11.14 0.62 4.55
CA ILE A 181 -12.35 0.36 5.33
C ILE A 181 -13.49 1.08 4.63
N TYR A 182 -14.33 0.32 3.92
CA TYR A 182 -15.52 0.89 3.29
C TYR A 182 -16.55 1.24 4.36
N ILE A 183 -17.10 2.45 4.27
CA ILE A 183 -18.06 3.00 5.23
C ILE A 183 -19.34 3.47 4.53
N THR A 184 -20.40 3.74 5.31
CA THR A 184 -21.62 4.31 4.76
C THR A 184 -21.44 5.79 4.41
N GLU A 185 -22.29 6.30 3.51
CA GLU A 185 -22.36 7.74 3.21
C GLU A 185 -22.68 8.58 4.46
N GLN A 186 -23.47 8.03 5.38
CA GLN A 186 -23.80 8.70 6.62
C GLN A 186 -22.57 8.86 7.51
N ASP A 187 -21.80 7.79 7.71
CA ASP A 187 -20.58 7.83 8.52
C ASP A 187 -19.51 8.72 7.85
N TYR A 188 -19.40 8.68 6.52
CA TYR A 188 -18.52 9.58 5.79
C TYR A 188 -18.83 11.05 6.10
N LYS A 189 -20.11 11.46 6.01
CA LYS A 189 -20.54 12.83 6.32
C LYS A 189 -20.27 13.20 7.77
N GLN A 190 -20.54 12.27 8.68
CA GLN A 190 -20.29 12.50 10.11
C GLN A 190 -18.79 12.71 10.38
N ILE A 191 -17.93 11.80 9.93
CA ILE A 191 -16.47 11.87 10.13
C ILE A 191 -15.90 13.15 9.53
N THR A 192 -16.29 13.50 8.31
CA THR A 192 -15.79 14.72 7.65
C THR A 192 -16.22 15.98 8.36
N GLU A 193 -17.45 16.06 8.85
CA GLU A 193 -17.95 17.21 9.60
C GLU A 193 -17.26 17.33 10.98
N GLU A 194 -17.07 16.23 11.69
CA GLU A 194 -16.34 16.22 12.97
C GLU A 194 -14.89 16.69 12.79
N ARG A 195 -14.21 16.23 11.75
CA ARG A 195 -12.84 16.67 11.43
C ARG A 195 -12.79 18.15 11.06
N ARG A 196 -13.74 18.63 10.27
CA ARG A 196 -13.84 20.06 9.93
C ARG A 196 -13.99 20.95 11.18
N LYS A 197 -14.81 20.55 12.12
CA LYS A 197 -14.99 21.25 13.40
C LYS A 197 -13.71 21.28 14.23
N ARG A 198 -12.99 20.17 14.34
CA ARG A 198 -11.71 20.11 15.06
C ARG A 198 -10.67 21.07 14.47
N THR A 199 -10.54 21.09 13.14
CA THR A 199 -9.59 21.98 12.46
C THR A 199 -9.93 23.45 12.66
N SER A 200 -11.21 23.85 12.58
CA SER A 200 -11.63 25.23 12.80
C SER A 200 -11.38 25.70 14.22
N THR A 201 -11.51 24.83 15.23
CA THR A 201 -11.24 25.18 16.63
C THR A 201 -9.73 25.33 16.88
N ALA A 202 -8.89 24.47 16.28
CA ALA A 202 -7.44 24.56 16.42
C ALA A 202 -6.85 25.86 15.79
N THR A 203 -7.46 26.37 14.73
CA THR A 203 -7.01 27.60 14.05
C THR A 203 -7.39 28.88 14.83
N GLN A 204 -8.28 28.79 15.82
CA GLN A 204 -8.75 29.91 16.65
C GLN A 204 -8.00 30.05 17.99
N GLN A 205 -7.07 29.15 18.30
CA GLN A 205 -6.21 29.30 19.47
C GLN A 205 -4.95 30.08 19.05
N PRO A 206 -4.66 31.24 19.69
CA PRO A 206 -3.52 32.10 19.35
C PRO A 206 -2.16 31.46 19.70
#